data_f29a2316817b150c0e6125b5d9646f06
#
_entry.id   f29a2316817b150c0e6125b5d9646f06
#
_cell.length_a   1.000
_cell.length_b   1.000
_cell.length_c   1.000
_cell.angle_alpha   90.00
_cell.angle_beta   90.00
_cell.angle_gamma   90.00
#
_symmetry.space_group_name_H-M   'P 1'
#
loop_
_entity.id
_entity.type
_entity.pdbx_description
1 polymer ?
#
loop_
_entity_poly.entity_id
_entity_poly.type
_entity_poly.pdbx_seq_one_letter_code
_entity_poly.pdbx_strand_id
1 'polypeptide(L)'
;MNKIFIYMFKKYLLGFLLTTSILISINLLVIFLSELKNLGVHAYTLSTITQYVLFLIPQNFLDIFPYALLIGSMIAFGSMAYHSEIIAINSHGVGIRKIILMIMFQTLMLSTTFTYFGDHISPGLSAQAQEIKNSALQKNTTNQDIWFKGKDYIINAKTMITYENLENIEIINISNGNIISILTAEEAIYNNYWILYGIKIIDVENNKIINKDTQILPSDKFIPSQILKSKFNNKRYQSIQDLYENIIFHNNLGIYYEDHKVIFWQKILLPFSCCIIVFIGIPFLFTRVRSTDQSQKIIFGILFGITYFVISSIIINISLILNVPALLSVLISMGVFILIGYFLFEKLVKSHTPI
;
A
#
# COMPACT_ATOMS: atom_id res chain seq x y z
N MET A 1 -30.36 22.94 5.28
CA MET A 1 -29.45 21.85 5.54
C MET A 1 -28.36 21.70 4.47
N ASN A 2 -28.72 21.72 3.18
CA ASN A 2 -27.75 21.63 2.09
C ASN A 2 -26.67 22.73 2.10
N LYS A 3 -27.02 23.97 2.45
CA LYS A 3 -26.06 25.09 2.48
C LYS A 3 -24.97 24.90 3.57
N ILE A 4 -25.34 24.42 4.76
CA ILE A 4 -24.40 24.14 5.86
C ILE A 4 -23.49 23.01 5.48
N PHE A 5 -24.03 21.94 4.90
CA PHE A 5 -23.21 20.80 4.42
C PHE A 5 -22.16 21.22 3.38
N ILE A 6 -22.58 22.01 2.37
CA ILE A 6 -21.67 22.51 1.32
C ILE A 6 -20.61 23.45 1.91
N TYR A 7 -20.99 24.30 2.88
CA TYR A 7 -20.06 25.18 3.55
C TYR A 7 -18.99 24.41 4.32
N MET A 8 -19.40 23.43 5.13
CA MET A 8 -18.50 22.54 5.86
C MET A 8 -17.59 21.76 4.90
N PHE A 9 -18.15 21.25 3.80
CA PHE A 9 -17.39 20.52 2.79
C PHE A 9 -16.32 21.37 2.12
N LYS A 10 -16.64 22.62 1.75
CA LYS A 10 -15.65 23.55 1.17
C LYS A 10 -14.49 23.83 2.13
N LYS A 11 -14.79 24.09 3.41
CA LYS A 11 -13.76 24.29 4.44
C LYS A 11 -12.89 23.04 4.62
N TYR A 12 -13.53 21.87 4.69
CA TYR A 12 -12.82 20.60 4.82
C TYR A 12 -11.93 20.31 3.60
N LEU A 13 -12.45 20.50 2.39
CA LEU A 13 -11.70 20.32 1.16
C LEU A 13 -10.47 21.24 1.09
N LEU A 14 -10.64 22.51 1.47
CA LEU A 14 -9.51 23.46 1.54
C LEU A 14 -8.46 23.04 2.57
N GLY A 15 -8.88 22.64 3.77
CA GLY A 15 -7.97 22.11 4.80
C GLY A 15 -7.24 20.84 4.33
N PHE A 16 -7.96 19.94 3.68
CA PHE A 16 -7.40 18.72 3.10
C PHE A 16 -6.39 19.02 1.99
N LEU A 17 -6.70 19.89 1.03
CA LEU A 17 -5.81 20.24 -0.06
C LEU A 17 -4.53 20.92 0.45
N LEU A 18 -4.66 21.82 1.43
CA LEU A 18 -3.53 22.49 2.04
C LEU A 18 -2.60 21.49 2.73
N THR A 19 -3.15 20.61 3.57
CA THR A 19 -2.35 19.60 4.28
C THR A 19 -1.72 18.60 3.33
N THR A 20 -2.46 18.16 2.32
CA THR A 20 -1.94 17.25 1.28
C THR A 20 -0.77 17.88 0.55
N SER A 21 -0.87 19.14 0.12
CA SER A 21 0.22 19.82 -0.58
C SER A 21 1.48 19.92 0.28
N ILE A 22 1.34 20.24 1.57
CA ILE A 22 2.48 20.33 2.48
C ILE A 22 3.11 18.94 2.69
N LEU A 23 2.31 17.94 3.00
CA LEU A 23 2.81 16.60 3.30
C LEU A 23 3.45 15.94 2.07
N ILE A 24 2.85 16.09 0.88
CA ILE A 24 3.44 15.60 -0.37
C ILE A 24 4.77 16.31 -0.64
N SER A 25 4.85 17.64 -0.51
CA SER A 25 6.08 18.38 -0.76
C SER A 25 7.22 17.90 0.14
N ILE A 26 6.95 17.71 1.45
CA ILE A 26 7.94 17.17 2.39
C ILE A 26 8.36 15.75 2.01
N ASN A 27 7.40 14.88 1.69
CA ASN A 27 7.68 13.50 1.34
C ASN A 27 8.51 13.38 0.05
N LEU A 28 8.14 14.13 -1.00
CA LEU A 28 8.88 14.16 -2.26
C LEU A 28 10.30 14.67 -2.06
N LEU A 29 10.50 15.68 -1.20
CA LEU A 29 11.82 16.17 -0.86
C LEU A 29 12.66 15.09 -0.17
N VAL A 30 12.10 14.35 0.77
CA VAL A 30 12.79 13.23 1.44
C VAL A 30 13.17 12.15 0.44
N ILE A 31 12.25 11.77 -0.46
CA ILE A 31 12.53 10.76 -1.50
C ILE A 31 13.64 11.28 -2.43
N PHE A 32 13.53 12.51 -2.89
CA PHE A 32 14.52 13.13 -3.77
C PHE A 32 15.91 13.12 -3.12
N LEU A 33 16.04 13.57 -1.87
CA LEU A 33 17.30 13.55 -1.13
C LEU A 33 17.85 12.13 -0.94
N SER A 34 16.97 11.14 -0.72
CA SER A 34 17.38 9.74 -0.59
C SER A 34 17.94 9.17 -1.89
N GLU A 35 17.39 9.59 -3.04
CA GLU A 35 17.85 9.16 -4.35
C GLU A 35 19.16 9.83 -4.81
N LEU A 36 19.48 11.01 -4.27
CA LEU A 36 20.78 11.66 -4.56
C LEU A 36 21.99 10.81 -4.19
N LYS A 37 21.85 9.86 -3.27
CA LYS A 37 22.91 8.89 -2.91
C LYS A 37 23.34 8.03 -4.10
N ASN A 38 22.44 7.82 -5.07
CA ASN A 38 22.67 7.02 -6.25
C ASN A 38 23.12 7.88 -7.46
N LEU A 39 23.25 9.20 -7.29
CA LEU A 39 23.63 10.12 -8.36
C LEU A 39 25.02 9.77 -8.93
N GLY A 40 25.10 9.67 -10.26
CA GLY A 40 26.37 9.35 -10.95
C GLY A 40 26.66 7.85 -11.02
N VAL A 41 25.84 6.98 -10.46
CA VAL A 41 25.93 5.54 -10.65
C VAL A 41 25.37 5.20 -12.03
N HIS A 42 26.18 4.64 -12.92
CA HIS A 42 25.82 4.33 -14.32
C HIS A 42 25.17 5.53 -15.03
N ALA A 43 23.97 5.37 -15.56
CA ALA A 43 23.21 6.42 -16.24
C ALA A 43 22.22 7.18 -15.32
N TYR A 44 22.36 7.07 -13.99
CA TYR A 44 21.44 7.68 -13.04
C TYR A 44 21.77 9.16 -12.82
N THR A 45 21.13 10.01 -13.59
CA THR A 45 21.33 11.47 -13.62
C THR A 45 20.29 12.21 -12.78
N LEU A 46 20.50 13.52 -12.57
CA LEU A 46 19.53 14.37 -11.88
C LEU A 46 18.17 14.40 -12.59
N SER A 47 18.16 14.35 -13.92
CA SER A 47 16.93 14.29 -14.73
C SER A 47 16.14 12.99 -14.46
N THR A 48 16.84 11.86 -14.39
CA THR A 48 16.23 10.56 -14.07
C THR A 48 15.63 10.52 -12.66
N ILE A 49 16.33 11.10 -11.67
CA ILE A 49 15.83 11.24 -10.30
C ILE A 49 14.53 12.07 -10.29
N THR A 50 14.54 13.21 -10.98
CA THR A 50 13.36 14.08 -11.03
C THR A 50 12.17 13.39 -11.68
N GLN A 51 12.37 12.67 -12.80
CA GLN A 51 11.33 11.89 -13.45
C GLN A 51 10.79 10.80 -12.53
N TYR A 52 11.68 10.02 -11.91
CA TYR A 52 11.31 8.99 -10.95
C TYR A 52 10.41 9.53 -9.83
N VAL A 53 10.81 10.64 -9.21
CA VAL A 53 10.07 11.27 -8.10
C VAL A 53 8.71 11.80 -8.58
N LEU A 54 8.62 12.40 -9.76
CA LEU A 54 7.36 12.90 -10.33
C LEU A 54 6.37 11.77 -10.61
N PHE A 55 6.82 10.65 -11.18
CA PHE A 55 5.96 9.50 -11.44
C PHE A 55 5.48 8.79 -10.15
N LEU A 56 6.17 8.99 -9.02
CA LEU A 56 5.74 8.46 -7.72
C LEU A 56 4.70 9.33 -7.01
N ILE A 57 4.39 10.54 -7.50
CA ILE A 57 3.44 11.46 -6.83
C ILE A 57 2.10 10.79 -6.52
N PRO A 58 1.42 10.06 -7.45
CA PRO A 58 0.10 9.49 -7.16
C PRO A 58 0.15 8.41 -6.09
N GLN A 59 1.22 7.62 -6.04
CA GLN A 59 1.39 6.61 -4.99
C GLN A 59 1.64 7.26 -3.63
N ASN A 60 2.54 8.24 -3.56
CA ASN A 60 2.82 8.97 -2.33
C ASN A 60 1.59 9.74 -1.83
N PHE A 61 0.74 10.22 -2.75
CA PHE A 61 -0.54 10.81 -2.38
C PHE A 61 -1.42 9.79 -1.65
N LEU A 62 -1.57 8.56 -2.16
CA LEU A 62 -2.36 7.51 -1.51
C LEU A 62 -1.81 7.13 -0.13
N ASP A 63 -0.49 7.08 0.02
CA ASP A 63 0.15 6.73 1.30
C ASP A 63 -0.07 7.82 2.37
N ILE A 64 -0.08 9.10 1.96
CA ILE A 64 -0.21 10.25 2.86
C ILE A 64 -1.68 10.63 3.11
N PHE A 65 -2.56 10.26 2.20
CA PHE A 65 -3.96 10.65 2.16
C PHE A 65 -4.74 10.48 3.49
N PRO A 66 -4.65 9.36 4.25
CA PRO A 66 -5.36 9.24 5.53
C PRO A 66 -4.94 10.29 6.56
N TYR A 67 -3.65 10.63 6.58
CA TYR A 67 -3.11 11.66 7.49
C TYR A 67 -3.56 13.05 7.07
N ALA A 68 -3.56 13.30 5.76
CA ALA A 68 -4.01 14.57 5.21
C ALA A 68 -5.50 14.81 5.50
N LEU A 69 -6.34 13.78 5.46
CA LEU A 69 -7.75 13.87 5.85
C LEU A 69 -7.91 14.19 7.34
N LEU A 70 -7.16 13.52 8.21
CA LEU A 70 -7.21 13.80 9.64
C LEU A 70 -6.76 15.23 9.95
N ILE A 71 -5.56 15.62 9.54
CA ILE A 71 -5.00 16.94 9.83
C ILE A 71 -5.85 18.03 9.16
N GLY A 72 -6.29 17.80 7.92
CA GLY A 72 -7.18 18.71 7.20
C GLY A 72 -8.52 18.90 7.90
N SER A 73 -9.08 17.83 8.48
CA SER A 73 -10.29 17.93 9.31
C SER A 73 -10.05 18.74 10.56
N MET A 74 -8.89 18.54 11.21
CA MET A 74 -8.50 19.30 12.39
C MET A 74 -8.34 20.80 12.10
N ILE A 75 -7.72 21.16 10.98
CA ILE A 75 -7.59 22.56 10.56
C ILE A 75 -8.96 23.15 10.24
N ALA A 76 -9.76 22.49 9.40
CA ALA A 76 -11.04 23.00 8.95
C ALA A 76 -12.03 23.17 10.08
N PHE A 77 -12.33 22.07 10.78
CA PHE A 77 -13.34 22.08 11.85
C PHE A 77 -12.80 22.70 13.15
N GLY A 78 -11.49 22.62 13.39
CA GLY A 78 -10.84 23.35 14.46
C GLY A 78 -10.95 24.87 14.31
N SER A 79 -10.78 25.38 13.10
CA SER A 79 -11.00 26.80 12.78
C SER A 79 -12.48 27.20 12.97
N MET A 80 -13.43 26.36 12.50
CA MET A 80 -14.86 26.60 12.71
C MET A 80 -15.23 26.59 14.20
N ALA A 81 -14.63 25.72 15.00
CA ALA A 81 -14.85 25.70 16.45
C ALA A 81 -14.26 26.95 17.13
N TYR A 82 -13.07 27.37 16.73
CA TYR A 82 -12.40 28.56 17.23
C TYR A 82 -13.21 29.85 16.98
N HIS A 83 -13.77 30.01 15.78
CA HIS A 83 -14.60 31.14 15.40
C HIS A 83 -16.08 30.99 15.84
N SER A 84 -16.40 30.04 16.71
CA SER A 84 -17.75 29.79 17.22
C SER A 84 -18.79 29.46 16.13
N GLU A 85 -18.36 29.13 14.91
CA GLU A 85 -19.26 28.77 13.80
C GLU A 85 -20.03 27.48 14.10
N ILE A 86 -19.40 26.51 14.79
CA ILE A 86 -20.05 25.25 15.20
C ILE A 86 -21.14 25.54 16.23
N ILE A 87 -20.92 26.48 17.15
CA ILE A 87 -21.91 26.91 18.13
C ILE A 87 -23.11 27.61 17.41
N ALA A 88 -22.81 28.46 16.45
CA ALA A 88 -23.83 29.11 15.64
C ALA A 88 -24.69 28.09 14.84
N ILE A 89 -24.06 27.05 14.26
CA ILE A 89 -24.75 25.96 13.57
C ILE A 89 -25.66 25.18 14.56
N ASN A 90 -25.15 24.93 15.77
CA ASN A 90 -25.90 24.21 16.80
C ASN A 90 -27.13 25.03 17.29
N SER A 91 -26.98 26.35 17.50
CA SER A 91 -28.08 27.26 17.89
C SER A 91 -29.18 27.37 16.83
N HIS A 92 -28.88 27.09 15.55
CA HIS A 92 -29.86 26.98 14.48
C HIS A 92 -30.53 25.58 14.40
N GLY A 93 -30.43 24.76 15.45
CA GLY A 93 -31.12 23.48 15.57
C GLY A 93 -30.40 22.28 14.94
N VAL A 94 -29.12 22.42 14.53
CA VAL A 94 -28.31 21.29 14.03
C VAL A 94 -27.50 20.74 15.19
N GLY A 95 -27.98 19.70 15.84
CA GLY A 95 -27.30 19.07 16.99
C GLY A 95 -25.92 18.53 16.64
N ILE A 96 -25.02 18.45 17.64
CA ILE A 96 -23.62 18.02 17.50
C ILE A 96 -23.51 16.64 16.82
N ARG A 97 -24.38 15.69 17.16
CA ARG A 97 -24.38 14.35 16.52
C ARG A 97 -24.56 14.43 15.00
N LYS A 98 -25.42 15.36 14.54
CA LYS A 98 -25.68 15.57 13.12
C LYS A 98 -24.47 16.21 12.41
N ILE A 99 -23.78 17.12 13.09
CA ILE A 99 -22.53 17.72 12.59
C ILE A 99 -21.48 16.63 12.41
N ILE A 100 -21.31 15.74 13.40
CA ILE A 100 -20.38 14.61 13.33
C ILE A 100 -20.72 13.68 12.16
N LEU A 101 -22.00 13.32 11.99
CA LEU A 101 -22.43 12.49 10.85
C LEU A 101 -22.13 13.17 9.50
N MET A 102 -22.29 14.49 9.41
CA MET A 102 -21.92 15.24 8.20
C MET A 102 -20.40 15.16 7.93
N ILE A 103 -19.55 15.29 8.96
CA ILE A 103 -18.10 15.16 8.86
C ILE A 103 -17.74 13.74 8.39
N MET A 104 -18.33 12.72 9.00
CA MET A 104 -18.08 11.32 8.62
C MET A 104 -18.48 11.04 7.19
N PHE A 105 -19.65 11.52 6.76
CA PHE A 105 -20.11 11.34 5.39
C PHE A 105 -19.20 12.06 4.38
N GLN A 106 -18.73 13.27 4.70
CA GLN A 106 -17.79 14.01 3.85
C GLN A 106 -16.44 13.28 3.76
N THR A 107 -15.96 12.75 4.88
CA THR A 107 -14.72 11.95 4.90
C THR A 107 -14.87 10.69 4.07
N LEU A 108 -15.99 9.97 4.21
CA LEU A 108 -16.25 8.77 3.42
C LEU A 108 -16.33 9.09 1.92
N MET A 109 -17.01 10.17 1.55
CA MET A 109 -17.11 10.61 0.16
C MET A 109 -15.75 10.96 -0.44
N LEU A 110 -14.93 11.75 0.27
CA LEU A 110 -13.59 12.09 -0.18
C LEU A 110 -12.70 10.84 -0.27
N SER A 111 -12.71 10.01 0.78
CA SER A 111 -11.83 8.83 0.82
C SER A 111 -12.18 7.81 -0.25
N THR A 112 -13.45 7.50 -0.50
CA THR A 112 -13.84 6.59 -1.58
C THR A 112 -13.47 7.12 -2.96
N THR A 113 -13.70 8.41 -3.20
CA THR A 113 -13.36 9.05 -4.48
C THR A 113 -11.86 8.97 -4.74
N PHE A 114 -11.03 9.40 -3.80
CA PHE A 114 -9.59 9.43 -4.00
C PHE A 114 -8.94 8.04 -3.98
N THR A 115 -9.47 7.09 -3.21
CA THR A 115 -8.99 5.69 -3.27
C THR A 115 -9.28 5.08 -4.64
N TYR A 116 -10.48 5.29 -5.18
CA TYR A 116 -10.85 4.76 -6.49
C TYR A 116 -9.95 5.31 -7.61
N PHE A 117 -9.82 6.64 -7.71
CA PHE A 117 -8.95 7.26 -8.72
C PHE A 117 -7.48 6.91 -8.50
N GLY A 118 -7.03 6.89 -7.26
CA GLY A 118 -5.64 6.59 -6.93
C GLY A 118 -5.27 5.15 -7.27
N ASP A 119 -6.12 4.18 -6.98
CA ASP A 119 -5.87 2.77 -7.33
C ASP A 119 -5.83 2.53 -8.84
N HIS A 120 -6.51 3.37 -9.63
CA HIS A 120 -6.50 3.27 -11.09
C HIS A 120 -5.25 3.90 -11.73
N ILE A 121 -4.77 5.01 -11.18
CA ILE A 121 -3.69 5.82 -11.78
C ILE A 121 -2.31 5.42 -11.21
N SER A 122 -2.24 5.16 -9.91
CA SER A 122 -0.97 4.97 -9.20
C SER A 122 -0.14 3.76 -9.68
N PRO A 123 -0.72 2.56 -9.95
CA PRO A 123 0.07 1.38 -10.32
C PRO A 123 0.84 1.57 -11.63
N GLY A 124 0.19 2.14 -12.65
CA GLY A 124 0.84 2.37 -13.95
C GLY A 124 2.02 3.34 -13.86
N LEU A 125 1.84 4.47 -13.16
CA LEU A 125 2.89 5.48 -13.02
C LEU A 125 4.02 5.01 -12.08
N SER A 126 3.71 4.29 -11.03
CA SER A 126 4.74 3.74 -10.14
C SER A 126 5.56 2.62 -10.80
N ALA A 127 4.94 1.81 -11.68
CA ALA A 127 5.67 0.84 -12.50
C ALA A 127 6.65 1.53 -13.45
N GLN A 128 6.21 2.57 -14.16
CA GLN A 128 7.09 3.39 -15.01
C GLN A 128 8.23 4.05 -14.22
N ALA A 129 7.94 4.56 -13.01
CA ALA A 129 8.97 5.08 -12.13
C ALA A 129 10.05 4.05 -11.82
N GLN A 130 9.66 2.83 -11.46
CA GLN A 130 10.60 1.74 -11.17
C GLN A 130 11.40 1.34 -12.40
N GLU A 131 10.78 1.30 -13.56
CA GLU A 131 11.46 1.00 -14.82
C GLU A 131 12.54 2.05 -15.15
N ILE A 132 12.20 3.35 -15.04
CA ILE A 132 13.17 4.44 -15.23
C ILE A 132 14.35 4.31 -14.26
N LYS A 133 14.09 4.01 -13.00
CA LYS A 133 15.13 3.84 -12.00
C LYS A 133 15.99 2.62 -12.28
N ASN A 134 15.38 1.48 -12.57
CA ASN A 134 16.11 0.22 -12.80
C ASN A 134 16.95 0.28 -14.06
N SER A 135 16.42 0.81 -15.16
CA SER A 135 17.16 0.96 -16.42
C SER A 135 18.35 1.90 -16.27
N ALA A 136 18.17 3.03 -15.58
CA ALA A 136 19.23 4.00 -15.37
C ALA A 136 20.34 3.51 -14.42
N LEU A 137 20.01 2.70 -13.41
CA LEU A 137 20.97 2.08 -12.50
C LEU A 137 21.58 0.80 -13.07
N GLN A 138 21.18 0.41 -14.28
CA GLN A 138 21.53 -0.90 -14.85
C GLN A 138 21.25 -2.07 -13.87
N LYS A 139 20.28 -1.85 -12.97
CA LYS A 139 19.75 -2.90 -12.10
C LYS A 139 18.81 -3.82 -12.89
N ASN A 140 19.18 -4.15 -14.13
CA ASN A 140 18.47 -5.15 -14.93
C ASN A 140 18.64 -6.56 -14.35
N THR A 141 19.53 -6.69 -13.35
CA THR A 141 19.73 -7.91 -12.61
C THR A 141 19.35 -7.69 -11.16
N THR A 142 18.14 -8.03 -10.78
CA THR A 142 17.91 -8.33 -9.37
C THR A 142 18.66 -9.64 -9.08
N ASN A 143 19.83 -9.54 -8.45
CA ASN A 143 20.51 -10.68 -7.82
C ASN A 143 19.65 -11.19 -6.65
N GLN A 144 18.39 -11.42 -6.88
CA GLN A 144 17.47 -12.02 -5.91
C GLN A 144 17.22 -13.44 -6.40
N ASP A 145 17.78 -14.40 -5.70
CA ASP A 145 17.43 -15.81 -5.89
C ASP A 145 15.92 -15.98 -5.81
N ILE A 146 15.30 -16.26 -6.96
CA ILE A 146 13.87 -16.52 -7.04
C ILE A 146 13.67 -18.01 -6.89
N TRP A 147 13.11 -18.39 -5.76
CA TRP A 147 12.68 -19.76 -5.52
C TRP A 147 11.17 -19.90 -5.79
N PHE A 148 10.84 -20.87 -6.61
CA PHE A 148 9.47 -21.25 -6.91
C PHE A 148 9.29 -22.75 -6.69
N LYS A 149 8.28 -23.14 -5.89
CA LYS A 149 7.93 -24.54 -5.65
C LYS A 149 6.63 -24.86 -6.35
N GLY A 150 6.69 -25.72 -7.37
CA GLY A 150 5.54 -26.36 -7.99
C GLY A 150 5.13 -27.64 -7.24
N LYS A 151 4.22 -28.41 -7.82
CA LYS A 151 3.79 -29.70 -7.25
C LYS A 151 4.93 -30.71 -7.21
N ASP A 152 5.62 -30.89 -8.34
CA ASP A 152 6.62 -31.94 -8.54
C ASP A 152 7.98 -31.37 -8.97
N TYR A 153 8.19 -30.06 -8.79
CA TYR A 153 9.43 -29.40 -9.16
C TYR A 153 9.70 -28.16 -8.28
N ILE A 154 10.98 -27.83 -8.15
CA ILE A 154 11.45 -26.58 -7.54
C ILE A 154 12.30 -25.88 -8.59
N ILE A 155 12.03 -24.60 -8.82
CA ILE A 155 12.80 -23.76 -9.73
C ILE A 155 13.54 -22.70 -8.91
N ASN A 156 14.83 -22.56 -9.17
CA ASN A 156 15.64 -21.44 -8.73
C ASN A 156 16.06 -20.64 -9.96
N ALA A 157 15.82 -19.33 -9.97
CA ALA A 157 16.41 -18.40 -10.93
C ALA A 157 17.28 -17.42 -10.16
N LYS A 158 18.61 -17.46 -10.39
CA LYS A 158 19.58 -16.63 -9.66
C LYS A 158 19.50 -15.17 -10.09
N THR A 159 19.16 -14.91 -11.34
CA THR A 159 19.14 -13.57 -11.92
C THR A 159 17.86 -13.37 -12.71
N MET A 160 17.15 -12.30 -12.41
CA MET A 160 15.99 -11.85 -13.21
C MET A 160 16.34 -10.52 -13.86
N ILE A 161 16.47 -10.51 -15.20
CA ILE A 161 16.70 -9.29 -15.97
C ILE A 161 15.40 -8.52 -16.14
N THR A 162 14.37 -9.22 -16.61
CA THR A 162 12.99 -8.71 -16.70
C THR A 162 12.03 -9.82 -16.28
N TYR A 163 10.73 -9.51 -16.15
CA TYR A 163 9.72 -10.55 -15.89
C TYR A 163 9.56 -11.56 -17.06
N GLU A 164 10.19 -11.28 -18.21
CA GLU A 164 10.21 -12.12 -19.42
C GLU A 164 11.55 -12.77 -19.67
N ASN A 165 12.63 -12.35 -18.97
CA ASN A 165 13.97 -12.88 -19.15
C ASN A 165 14.63 -13.21 -17.81
N LEU A 166 15.00 -14.49 -17.65
CA LEU A 166 15.67 -15.05 -16.48
C LEU A 166 17.00 -15.65 -16.88
N GLU A 167 18.01 -15.56 -16.01
CA GLU A 167 19.33 -16.19 -16.20
C GLU A 167 19.69 -17.12 -15.04
N ASN A 168 20.57 -18.05 -15.34
CA ASN A 168 21.09 -19.03 -14.38
C ASN A 168 19.96 -19.78 -13.64
N ILE A 169 19.15 -20.49 -14.42
CA ILE A 169 17.98 -21.21 -13.93
C ILE A 169 18.37 -22.64 -13.55
N GLU A 170 17.84 -23.10 -12.43
CA GLU A 170 17.93 -24.47 -11.97
C GLU A 170 16.53 -25.04 -11.69
N ILE A 171 16.19 -26.14 -12.32
CA ILE A 171 14.91 -26.84 -12.14
C ILE A 171 15.20 -28.21 -11.53
N ILE A 172 14.71 -28.44 -10.33
CA ILE A 172 14.85 -29.69 -9.61
C ILE A 172 13.50 -30.43 -9.70
N ASN A 173 13.45 -31.51 -10.44
CA ASN A 173 12.27 -32.36 -10.53
C ASN A 173 12.25 -33.39 -9.39
N ILE A 174 11.12 -33.49 -8.70
CA ILE A 174 10.93 -34.33 -7.52
C ILE A 174 9.76 -35.26 -7.77
N SER A 175 9.90 -36.55 -7.47
CA SER A 175 8.80 -37.50 -7.43
C SER A 175 8.93 -38.37 -6.18
N ASN A 176 7.83 -38.57 -5.47
CA ASN A 176 7.76 -39.35 -4.23
C ASN A 176 8.83 -38.95 -3.17
N GLY A 177 9.20 -37.66 -3.13
CA GLY A 177 10.20 -37.14 -2.20
C GLY A 177 11.67 -37.30 -2.63
N ASN A 178 11.93 -37.94 -3.76
CA ASN A 178 13.27 -38.14 -4.31
C ASN A 178 13.51 -37.22 -5.51
N ILE A 179 14.75 -36.72 -5.68
CA ILE A 179 15.16 -35.94 -6.84
C ILE A 179 15.38 -36.90 -8.03
N ILE A 180 14.62 -36.70 -9.10
CA ILE A 180 14.74 -37.48 -10.34
C ILE A 180 15.76 -36.86 -11.27
N SER A 181 15.67 -35.56 -11.51
CA SER A 181 16.55 -34.86 -12.42
C SER A 181 16.77 -33.41 -12.01
N ILE A 182 17.93 -32.90 -12.35
CA ILE A 182 18.27 -31.47 -12.18
C ILE A 182 18.56 -30.91 -13.57
N LEU A 183 17.79 -29.92 -13.98
CA LEU A 183 17.97 -29.19 -15.22
C LEU A 183 18.53 -27.81 -14.89
N THR A 184 19.68 -27.49 -15.50
CA THR A 184 20.26 -26.13 -15.46
C THR A 184 20.13 -25.50 -16.83
N ALA A 185 19.77 -24.21 -16.88
CA ALA A 185 19.71 -23.45 -18.13
C ALA A 185 20.42 -22.10 -17.93
N GLU A 186 21.11 -21.62 -18.94
CA GLU A 186 21.80 -20.34 -18.91
C GLU A 186 20.81 -19.19 -18.96
N GLU A 187 19.79 -19.31 -19.84
CA GLU A 187 18.78 -18.26 -20.06
C GLU A 187 17.40 -18.88 -20.29
N ALA A 188 16.34 -18.18 -19.85
CA ALA A 188 14.95 -18.48 -20.19
C ALA A 188 14.21 -17.21 -20.61
N ILE A 189 13.60 -17.25 -21.79
CA ILE A 189 12.85 -16.13 -22.36
C ILE A 189 11.37 -16.53 -22.47
N TYR A 190 10.49 -15.64 -22.02
CA TYR A 190 9.03 -15.81 -22.10
C TYR A 190 8.46 -15.17 -23.37
N ASN A 191 7.83 -15.98 -24.22
CA ASN A 191 7.05 -15.52 -25.34
C ASN A 191 5.82 -16.44 -25.50
N ASN A 192 4.75 -16.18 -24.73
CA ASN A 192 3.60 -17.05 -24.50
C ASN A 192 3.92 -18.44 -23.88
N TYR A 193 5.14 -18.90 -24.01
CA TYR A 193 5.74 -20.09 -23.41
C TYR A 193 7.19 -19.78 -23.05
N TRP A 194 7.78 -20.58 -22.17
CA TRP A 194 9.17 -20.39 -21.77
C TRP A 194 10.10 -21.14 -22.74
N ILE A 195 11.07 -20.44 -23.28
CA ILE A 195 12.14 -21.02 -24.10
C ILE A 195 13.42 -20.99 -23.26
N LEU A 196 13.96 -22.15 -22.94
CA LEU A 196 15.20 -22.29 -22.19
C LEU A 196 16.34 -22.50 -23.19
N TYR A 197 17.50 -21.88 -22.90
CA TYR A 197 18.72 -21.95 -23.70
C TYR A 197 19.88 -22.46 -22.84
N GLY A 198 20.85 -23.14 -23.48
CA GLY A 198 22.05 -23.63 -22.79
C GLY A 198 21.74 -24.69 -21.72
N ILE A 199 20.98 -25.71 -22.06
CA ILE A 199 20.39 -26.66 -21.09
C ILE A 199 21.34 -27.82 -20.83
N LYS A 200 21.55 -28.11 -19.53
CA LYS A 200 22.21 -29.31 -19.06
C LYS A 200 21.29 -30.06 -18.10
N ILE A 201 20.91 -31.26 -18.44
CA ILE A 201 20.07 -32.15 -17.65
C ILE A 201 20.93 -33.23 -17.02
N ILE A 202 20.89 -33.34 -15.71
CA ILE A 202 21.51 -34.40 -14.92
C ILE A 202 20.35 -35.32 -14.47
N ASP A 203 20.30 -36.50 -15.08
CA ASP A 203 19.35 -37.54 -14.68
C ASP A 203 19.99 -38.31 -13.51
N VAL A 204 19.42 -38.16 -12.32
CA VAL A 204 19.94 -38.72 -11.09
C VAL A 204 19.69 -40.25 -11.02
N GLU A 205 18.56 -40.73 -11.57
CA GLU A 205 18.20 -42.15 -11.56
C GLU A 205 19.12 -42.96 -12.50
N ASN A 206 19.43 -42.43 -13.69
CA ASN A 206 20.21 -43.15 -14.71
C ASN A 206 21.69 -42.73 -14.75
N ASN A 207 22.11 -41.79 -13.90
CA ASN A 207 23.47 -41.25 -13.85
C ASN A 207 23.98 -40.73 -15.22
N LYS A 208 23.05 -40.11 -16.01
CA LYS A 208 23.35 -39.60 -17.35
C LYS A 208 23.30 -38.06 -17.37
N ILE A 209 24.22 -37.49 -18.16
CA ILE A 209 24.20 -36.06 -18.44
C ILE A 209 23.77 -35.87 -19.88
N ILE A 210 22.73 -35.08 -20.13
CA ILE A 210 22.20 -34.77 -21.45
C ILE A 210 22.31 -33.27 -21.66
N ASN A 211 23.00 -32.85 -22.70
CA ASN A 211 23.04 -31.44 -23.10
C ASN A 211 22.02 -31.21 -24.24
N LYS A 212 21.27 -30.10 -24.16
CA LYS A 212 20.36 -29.65 -25.20
C LYS A 212 20.54 -28.15 -25.42
N ASP A 213 20.45 -27.70 -26.67
CA ASP A 213 20.61 -26.29 -26.97
C ASP A 213 19.36 -25.49 -26.55
N THR A 214 18.17 -26.04 -26.79
CA THR A 214 16.90 -25.38 -26.48
C THR A 214 15.84 -26.37 -26.02
N GLN A 215 14.95 -25.90 -25.14
CA GLN A 215 13.74 -26.63 -24.73
C GLN A 215 12.60 -25.66 -24.49
N ILE A 216 11.41 -25.98 -25.02
CA ILE A 216 10.19 -25.23 -24.78
C ILE A 216 9.46 -25.86 -23.58
N LEU A 217 9.13 -25.03 -22.59
CA LEU A 217 8.32 -25.42 -21.46
C LEU A 217 7.00 -24.62 -21.50
N PRO A 218 5.84 -25.29 -21.39
CA PRO A 218 4.58 -24.59 -21.23
C PRO A 218 4.56 -23.81 -19.90
N SER A 219 3.83 -22.68 -19.88
CA SER A 219 3.81 -21.77 -18.73
C SER A 219 3.29 -22.39 -17.42
N ASP A 220 2.54 -23.49 -17.50
CA ASP A 220 2.04 -24.25 -16.34
C ASP A 220 3.10 -25.14 -15.69
N LYS A 221 4.21 -25.46 -16.43
CA LYS A 221 5.35 -26.26 -15.93
C LYS A 221 6.59 -25.43 -15.61
N PHE A 222 6.47 -24.13 -15.58
CA PHE A 222 7.54 -23.19 -15.24
C PHE A 222 7.02 -22.11 -14.27
N ILE A 223 7.82 -21.07 -14.00
CA ILE A 223 7.36 -19.94 -13.19
C ILE A 223 6.37 -19.12 -14.01
N PRO A 224 5.12 -18.98 -13.56
CA PRO A 224 4.16 -18.14 -14.28
C PRO A 224 4.61 -16.68 -14.32
N SER A 225 4.49 -16.05 -15.49
CA SER A 225 4.92 -14.67 -15.70
C SER A 225 4.24 -13.68 -14.75
N GLN A 226 3.03 -13.97 -14.27
CA GLN A 226 2.31 -13.17 -13.28
C GLN A 226 3.05 -13.12 -11.93
N ILE A 227 3.68 -14.23 -11.49
CA ILE A 227 4.48 -14.26 -10.25
C ILE A 227 5.72 -13.37 -10.41
N LEU A 228 6.37 -13.44 -11.56
CA LEU A 228 7.55 -12.62 -11.84
C LEU A 228 7.19 -11.15 -11.88
N LYS A 229 6.08 -10.78 -12.54
CA LYS A 229 5.54 -9.41 -12.51
C LYS A 229 5.24 -8.94 -11.10
N SER A 230 4.65 -9.79 -10.26
CA SER A 230 4.30 -9.43 -8.88
C SER A 230 5.53 -9.24 -7.99
N LYS A 231 6.62 -9.99 -8.23
CA LYS A 231 7.91 -9.82 -7.52
C LYS A 231 8.72 -8.63 -8.04
N PHE A 232 8.64 -8.35 -9.35
CA PHE A 232 9.31 -7.20 -9.95
C PHE A 232 8.71 -5.88 -9.48
N ASN A 233 7.38 -5.83 -9.35
CA ASN A 233 6.67 -4.67 -8.84
C ASN A 233 6.49 -4.76 -7.32
N ASN A 234 6.89 -3.71 -6.61
CA ASN A 234 6.65 -3.63 -5.16
C ASN A 234 5.15 -3.84 -4.87
N LYS A 235 4.83 -4.73 -3.94
CA LYS A 235 3.47 -5.11 -3.54
C LYS A 235 2.54 -3.90 -3.28
N ARG A 236 3.10 -2.81 -2.74
CA ARG A 236 2.36 -1.56 -2.46
C ARG A 236 1.85 -0.85 -3.71
N TYR A 237 2.53 -1.05 -4.85
CA TYR A 237 2.23 -0.36 -6.11
C TYR A 237 1.25 -1.14 -7.00
N GLN A 238 0.84 -2.34 -6.60
CA GLN A 238 -0.14 -3.14 -7.34
C GLN A 238 -1.55 -2.58 -7.14
N SER A 239 -2.40 -2.65 -8.17
CA SER A 239 -3.82 -2.30 -8.05
C SER A 239 -4.57 -3.35 -7.21
N ILE A 240 -5.78 -3.00 -6.77
CA ILE A 240 -6.68 -3.96 -6.09
C ILE A 240 -6.96 -5.14 -7.02
N GLN A 241 -7.11 -4.89 -8.32
CA GLN A 241 -7.35 -5.95 -9.30
C GLN A 241 -6.13 -6.88 -9.44
N ASP A 242 -4.91 -6.32 -9.59
CA ASP A 242 -3.68 -7.11 -9.68
C ASP A 242 -3.46 -7.96 -8.42
N LEU A 243 -3.73 -7.39 -7.24
CA LEU A 243 -3.64 -8.12 -5.97
C LEU A 243 -4.64 -9.28 -5.91
N TYR A 244 -5.87 -9.07 -6.37
CA TYR A 244 -6.91 -10.10 -6.42
C TYR A 244 -6.53 -11.25 -7.35
N GLU A 245 -6.08 -10.95 -8.56
CA GLU A 245 -5.61 -11.94 -9.53
C GLU A 245 -4.42 -12.74 -8.98
N ASN A 246 -3.46 -12.05 -8.35
CA ASN A 246 -2.32 -12.69 -7.69
C ASN A 246 -2.75 -13.62 -6.54
N ILE A 247 -3.74 -13.24 -5.72
CA ILE A 247 -4.27 -14.06 -4.63
C ILE A 247 -4.92 -15.34 -5.16
N ILE A 248 -5.78 -15.23 -6.18
CA ILE A 248 -6.42 -16.39 -6.79
C ILE A 248 -5.36 -17.35 -7.34
N PHE A 249 -4.41 -16.80 -8.07
CA PHE A 249 -3.35 -17.56 -8.70
C PHE A 249 -2.51 -18.35 -7.67
N HIS A 250 -2.09 -17.69 -6.58
CA HIS A 250 -1.29 -18.33 -5.53
C HIS A 250 -2.09 -19.36 -4.72
N ASN A 251 -3.39 -19.13 -4.50
CA ASN A 251 -4.26 -20.11 -3.87
C ASN A 251 -4.35 -21.40 -4.71
N ASN A 252 -4.42 -21.29 -6.05
CA ASN A 252 -4.46 -22.46 -6.94
C ASN A 252 -3.15 -23.28 -6.91
N LEU A 253 -2.02 -22.63 -6.58
CA LEU A 253 -0.71 -23.28 -6.43
C LEU A 253 -0.44 -23.82 -5.03
N GLY A 254 -1.34 -23.58 -4.07
CA GLY A 254 -1.14 -24.00 -2.67
C GLY A 254 0.00 -23.22 -1.96
N ILE A 255 0.39 -22.06 -2.48
CA ILE A 255 1.43 -21.22 -1.88
C ILE A 255 0.79 -20.29 -0.85
N TYR A 256 1.36 -20.25 0.36
CA TYR A 256 0.90 -19.34 1.41
C TYR A 256 1.27 -17.88 1.09
N TYR A 257 0.25 -17.00 0.98
CA TYR A 257 0.43 -15.63 0.49
C TYR A 257 -0.39 -14.60 1.28
N GLU A 258 -0.36 -14.72 2.62
CA GLU A 258 -1.19 -13.87 3.50
C GLU A 258 -0.81 -12.38 3.43
N ASP A 259 0.45 -12.05 3.22
CA ASP A 259 0.90 -10.65 3.07
C ASP A 259 0.14 -9.89 1.97
N HIS A 260 -0.12 -10.54 0.82
CA HIS A 260 -0.85 -9.91 -0.29
C HIS A 260 -2.34 -9.77 0.03
N LYS A 261 -2.91 -10.74 0.74
CA LYS A 261 -4.29 -10.66 1.22
C LYS A 261 -4.47 -9.51 2.22
N VAL A 262 -3.48 -9.26 3.08
CA VAL A 262 -3.51 -8.13 4.02
C VAL A 262 -3.50 -6.81 3.26
N ILE A 263 -2.58 -6.61 2.30
CA ILE A 263 -2.51 -5.38 1.51
C ILE A 263 -3.81 -5.17 0.71
N PHE A 264 -4.38 -6.23 0.14
CA PHE A 264 -5.65 -6.20 -0.57
C PHE A 264 -6.78 -5.67 0.33
N TRP A 265 -6.94 -6.25 1.53
CA TRP A 265 -7.97 -5.81 2.47
C TRP A 265 -7.71 -4.43 3.03
N GLN A 266 -6.45 -4.04 3.27
CA GLN A 266 -6.08 -2.69 3.67
C GLN A 266 -6.51 -1.66 2.62
N LYS A 267 -6.30 -1.93 1.32
CA LYS A 267 -6.72 -1.04 0.24
C LYS A 267 -8.24 -0.92 0.13
N ILE A 268 -8.96 -2.03 0.20
CA ILE A 268 -10.44 -2.02 0.14
C ILE A 268 -11.04 -1.28 1.34
N LEU A 269 -10.49 -1.51 2.54
CA LEU A 269 -10.99 -0.92 3.77
C LEU A 269 -10.40 0.47 4.06
N LEU A 270 -9.54 1.00 3.20
CA LEU A 270 -8.92 2.32 3.35
C LEU A 270 -9.93 3.45 3.60
N PRO A 271 -11.06 3.56 2.86
CA PRO A 271 -12.05 4.59 3.12
C PRO A 271 -12.63 4.55 4.54
N PHE A 272 -12.86 3.35 5.06
CA PHE A 272 -13.36 3.18 6.43
C PHE A 272 -12.30 3.50 7.46
N SER A 273 -11.04 3.11 7.21
CA SER A 273 -9.90 3.49 8.05
C SER A 273 -9.75 5.01 8.15
N CYS A 274 -9.94 5.74 7.05
CA CYS A 274 -9.95 7.20 7.03
C CYS A 274 -11.06 7.78 7.93
N CYS A 275 -12.25 7.20 7.89
CA CYS A 275 -13.35 7.61 8.77
C CYS A 275 -13.00 7.37 10.25
N ILE A 276 -12.41 6.24 10.58
CA ILE A 276 -12.02 5.91 11.97
C ILE A 276 -10.97 6.89 12.50
N ILE A 277 -9.93 7.19 11.70
CA ILE A 277 -8.89 8.13 12.09
C ILE A 277 -9.48 9.52 12.35
N VAL A 278 -10.35 10.01 11.45
CA VAL A 278 -11.02 11.30 11.61
C VAL A 278 -11.97 11.28 12.82
N PHE A 279 -12.68 10.17 13.05
CA PHE A 279 -13.57 10.01 14.22
C PHE A 279 -12.84 10.16 15.54
N ILE A 280 -11.64 9.60 15.68
CA ILE A 280 -10.79 9.76 16.87
C ILE A 280 -10.39 11.23 17.08
N GLY A 281 -10.22 11.98 15.99
CA GLY A 281 -9.88 13.40 16.06
C GLY A 281 -11.03 14.31 16.53
N ILE A 282 -12.28 13.91 16.28
CA ILE A 282 -13.47 14.75 16.57
C ILE A 282 -13.57 15.20 18.02
N PRO A 283 -13.37 14.36 19.05
CA PRO A 283 -13.43 14.80 20.45
C PRO A 283 -12.56 16.00 20.74
N PHE A 284 -11.37 16.08 20.15
CA PHE A 284 -10.43 17.18 20.37
C PHE A 284 -10.87 18.50 19.70
N LEU A 285 -11.74 18.43 18.69
CA LEU A 285 -12.29 19.62 18.06
C LEU A 285 -13.31 20.34 18.97
N PHE A 286 -14.03 19.58 19.79
CA PHE A 286 -15.15 20.08 20.61
C PHE A 286 -14.77 20.34 22.07
N THR A 287 -13.53 20.03 22.50
CA THR A 287 -13.08 20.34 23.85
C THR A 287 -13.09 21.86 24.09
N ARG A 288 -13.74 22.28 25.21
CA ARG A 288 -13.83 23.69 25.67
C ARG A 288 -12.50 24.16 26.29
N VAL A 289 -11.38 24.03 25.64
CA VAL A 289 -10.16 24.64 26.16
C VAL A 289 -10.11 26.06 25.59
N ARG A 290 -10.52 27.02 26.42
CA ARG A 290 -10.49 28.47 26.11
C ARG A 290 -9.10 29.00 25.76
N SER A 291 -8.06 28.17 25.83
CA SER A 291 -6.65 28.55 25.63
C SER A 291 -5.89 27.65 24.63
N THR A 292 -6.51 26.65 24.00
CA THR A 292 -5.80 25.83 23.02
C THR A 292 -5.78 26.51 21.68
N ASP A 293 -4.60 27.02 21.30
CA ASP A 293 -4.32 27.53 19.98
C ASP A 293 -4.60 26.49 18.90
N GLN A 294 -4.97 26.97 17.72
CA GLN A 294 -5.24 26.11 16.54
C GLN A 294 -4.04 25.17 16.25
N SER A 295 -2.82 25.61 16.54
CA SER A 295 -1.59 24.84 16.42
C SER A 295 -1.56 23.58 17.29
N GLN A 296 -2.07 23.62 18.52
CA GLN A 296 -2.14 22.45 19.37
C GLN A 296 -3.07 21.36 18.82
N LYS A 297 -4.18 21.74 18.19
CA LYS A 297 -5.10 20.79 17.53
C LYS A 297 -4.42 20.07 16.37
N ILE A 298 -3.59 20.78 15.60
CA ILE A 298 -2.81 20.19 14.51
C ILE A 298 -1.78 19.19 15.06
N ILE A 299 -1.07 19.56 16.12
CA ILE A 299 -0.09 18.68 16.80
C ILE A 299 -0.78 17.39 17.28
N PHE A 300 -1.95 17.49 17.93
CA PHE A 300 -2.72 16.32 18.32
C PHE A 300 -3.11 15.46 17.13
N GLY A 301 -3.56 16.09 16.02
CA GLY A 301 -3.88 15.38 14.78
C GLY A 301 -2.69 14.56 14.24
N ILE A 302 -1.51 15.17 14.18
CA ILE A 302 -0.28 14.49 13.75
C ILE A 302 0.04 13.32 14.68
N LEU A 303 -0.01 13.54 15.99
CA LEU A 303 0.33 12.54 17.00
C LEU A 303 -0.64 11.33 16.94
N PHE A 304 -1.93 11.57 16.81
CA PHE A 304 -2.93 10.50 16.61
C PHE A 304 -2.75 9.75 15.30
N GLY A 305 -2.44 10.45 14.20
CA GLY A 305 -2.15 9.84 12.92
C GLY A 305 -0.97 8.87 13.00
N ILE A 306 0.14 9.30 13.60
CA ILE A 306 1.32 8.46 13.80
C ILE A 306 0.99 7.27 14.70
N THR A 307 0.29 7.51 15.82
CA THR A 307 -0.11 6.45 16.76
C THR A 307 -0.98 5.40 16.10
N TYR A 308 -1.96 5.82 15.30
CA TYR A 308 -2.81 4.92 14.51
C TYR A 308 -1.97 4.03 13.60
N PHE A 309 -1.06 4.61 12.83
CA PHE A 309 -0.22 3.88 11.89
C PHE A 309 0.67 2.84 12.59
N VAL A 310 1.38 3.26 13.64
CA VAL A 310 2.30 2.37 14.36
C VAL A 310 1.54 1.21 15.01
N ILE A 311 0.46 1.49 15.72
CA ILE A 311 -0.32 0.46 16.41
C ILE A 311 -1.00 -0.47 15.40
N SER A 312 -1.59 0.07 14.32
CA SER A 312 -2.19 -0.75 13.26
C SER A 312 -1.17 -1.68 12.62
N SER A 313 0.02 -1.18 12.30
CA SER A 313 1.11 -2.00 11.75
C SER A 313 1.55 -3.09 12.72
N ILE A 314 1.66 -2.81 14.01
CA ILE A 314 2.01 -3.79 15.04
C ILE A 314 0.93 -4.89 15.12
N ILE A 315 -0.35 -4.51 15.21
CA ILE A 315 -1.47 -5.45 15.30
C ILE A 315 -1.48 -6.39 14.07
N ILE A 316 -1.33 -5.83 12.87
CA ILE A 316 -1.34 -6.61 11.63
C ILE A 316 -0.15 -7.57 11.58
N ASN A 317 1.07 -7.12 11.90
CA ASN A 317 2.25 -7.98 11.90
C ASN A 317 2.15 -9.11 12.95
N ILE A 318 1.66 -8.82 14.16
CA ILE A 318 1.42 -9.85 15.17
C ILE A 318 0.36 -10.86 14.67
N SER A 319 -0.71 -10.38 14.05
CA SER A 319 -1.77 -11.24 13.51
C SER A 319 -1.25 -12.18 12.42
N LEU A 320 -0.33 -11.71 11.57
CA LEU A 320 0.31 -12.55 10.54
C LEU A 320 1.17 -13.65 11.18
N ILE A 321 1.94 -13.32 12.24
CA ILE A 321 2.74 -14.32 12.97
C ILE A 321 1.85 -15.38 13.63
N LEU A 322 0.68 -14.98 14.13
CA LEU A 322 -0.30 -15.88 14.75
C LEU A 322 -1.17 -16.63 13.72
N ASN A 323 -0.91 -16.50 12.41
CA ASN A 323 -1.70 -17.09 11.32
C ASN A 323 -3.20 -16.70 11.36
N VAL A 324 -3.51 -15.50 11.81
CA VAL A 324 -4.87 -14.95 11.76
C VAL A 324 -5.23 -14.62 10.31
N PRO A 325 -6.43 -14.94 9.81
CA PRO A 325 -6.85 -14.59 8.46
C PRO A 325 -6.70 -13.07 8.19
N ALA A 326 -6.18 -12.71 7.02
CA ALA A 326 -5.83 -11.34 6.65
C ALA A 326 -6.97 -10.32 6.85
N LEU A 327 -8.22 -10.68 6.51
CA LEU A 327 -9.38 -9.83 6.74
C LEU A 327 -9.56 -9.52 8.24
N LEU A 328 -9.50 -10.55 9.09
CA LEU A 328 -9.66 -10.38 10.54
C LEU A 328 -8.54 -9.52 11.13
N SER A 329 -7.31 -9.67 10.65
CA SER A 329 -6.17 -8.85 11.08
C SER A 329 -6.42 -7.36 10.88
N VAL A 330 -6.96 -6.98 9.71
CA VAL A 330 -7.30 -5.59 9.40
C VAL A 330 -8.50 -5.13 10.23
N LEU A 331 -9.55 -5.96 10.36
CA LEU A 331 -10.73 -5.62 11.13
C LEU A 331 -10.45 -5.47 12.63
N ILE A 332 -9.58 -6.30 13.22
CA ILE A 332 -9.14 -6.18 14.62
C ILE A 332 -8.45 -4.84 14.83
N SER A 333 -7.51 -4.50 13.94
CA SER A 333 -6.85 -3.19 13.98
C SER A 333 -7.85 -2.03 13.98
N MET A 334 -8.82 -2.06 13.05
CA MET A 334 -9.87 -1.04 12.97
C MET A 334 -10.77 -1.01 14.22
N GLY A 335 -11.15 -2.19 14.73
CA GLY A 335 -12.00 -2.34 15.90
C GLY A 335 -11.40 -1.73 17.17
N VAL A 336 -10.10 -1.91 17.40
CA VAL A 336 -9.38 -1.29 18.53
C VAL A 336 -9.53 0.24 18.48
N PHE A 337 -9.36 0.84 17.32
CA PHE A 337 -9.46 2.29 17.17
C PHE A 337 -10.89 2.82 17.23
N ILE A 338 -11.88 2.05 16.78
CA ILE A 338 -13.30 2.38 16.97
C ILE A 338 -13.62 2.43 18.47
N LEU A 339 -13.16 1.45 19.23
CA LEU A 339 -13.36 1.43 20.68
C LEU A 339 -12.70 2.62 21.38
N ILE A 340 -11.46 2.93 21.01
CA ILE A 340 -10.76 4.12 21.54
C ILE A 340 -11.55 5.40 21.20
N GLY A 341 -11.97 5.56 19.96
CA GLY A 341 -12.75 6.71 19.50
C GLY A 341 -14.08 6.83 20.23
N TYR A 342 -14.78 5.71 20.45
CA TYR A 342 -16.02 5.66 21.20
C TYR A 342 -15.85 6.11 22.66
N PHE A 343 -14.82 5.59 23.35
CA PHE A 343 -14.48 5.99 24.72
C PHE A 343 -14.18 7.50 24.83
N LEU A 344 -13.39 8.02 23.91
CA LEU A 344 -13.07 9.44 23.87
C LEU A 344 -14.33 10.29 23.62
N PHE A 345 -15.21 9.83 22.73
CA PHE A 345 -16.47 10.50 22.42
C PHE A 345 -17.44 10.49 23.62
N GLU A 346 -17.59 9.36 24.29
CA GLU A 346 -18.47 9.28 25.50
C GLU A 346 -18.00 10.21 26.59
N LYS A 347 -16.69 10.28 26.84
CA LYS A 347 -16.10 11.22 27.79
C LYS A 347 -16.40 12.69 27.44
N LEU A 348 -16.36 13.01 26.14
CA LEU A 348 -16.72 14.34 25.64
C LEU A 348 -18.20 14.66 25.86
N VAL A 349 -19.09 13.73 25.52
CA VAL A 349 -20.54 13.94 25.68
C VAL A 349 -20.90 14.14 27.15
N LYS A 350 -20.35 13.32 28.05
CA LYS A 350 -20.56 13.47 29.49
C LYS A 350 -20.04 14.81 30.07
N SER A 351 -19.00 15.37 29.48
CA SER A 351 -18.46 16.68 29.90
C SER A 351 -19.28 17.88 29.41
N HIS A 352 -20.22 17.67 28.47
CA HIS A 352 -21.04 18.73 27.86
C HIS A 352 -22.53 18.66 28.23
N THR A 353 -22.98 17.65 28.98
CA THR A 353 -24.28 17.66 29.63
C THR A 353 -24.14 18.47 30.92
N PRO A 354 -24.70 19.70 31.01
CA PRO A 354 -24.89 20.33 32.33
C PRO A 354 -25.89 19.47 33.10
N ILE A 355 -25.55 19.11 34.33
CA ILE A 355 -26.50 18.62 35.33
C ILE A 355 -27.56 19.69 35.58
#